data_55d415a2bd26ba7c6dbef4eb7eca3fb4
#
_entry.id   55d415a2bd26ba7c6dbef4eb7eca3fb4
#
_cell.length_a   1.000
_cell.length_b   1.000
_cell.length_c   1.000
_cell.angle_alpha   90.00
_cell.angle_beta   90.00
_cell.angle_gamma   90.00
#
_symmetry.space_group_name_H-M   'P 1'
#
loop_
_entity.id
_entity.type
_entity.pdbx_description
1 polymer ?
#
loop_
_entity_poly.entity_id
_entity_poly.type
_entity_poly.pdbx_seq_one_letter_code
_entity_poly.pdbx_strand_id
1 'polypeptide(L)'
;MRCVDLFCGCGGLSLGFARAGFTVEAAFDNWEVALAVYRNNFTHPAIQLDLSDTALAVGAVERFKPQMIIGGPPCQDFSSAGKRDENNGRGDLTVDFACIVAGVRPE
;
A
#
# COMPACT_ATOMS: atom_id res chain seq x y z
N MET A 1 -15.43 6.80 -6.86
CA MET A 1 -15.07 5.46 -6.41
C MET A 1 -14.04 5.55 -5.29
N ARG A 2 -14.25 4.79 -4.25
CA ARG A 2 -13.38 4.85 -3.08
C ARG A 2 -12.23 3.87 -3.20
N CYS A 3 -11.03 4.29 -2.89
CA CYS A 3 -9.87 3.42 -2.96
C CYS A 3 -8.97 3.58 -1.74
N VAL A 4 -8.10 2.59 -1.55
CA VAL A 4 -7.11 2.60 -0.49
C VAL A 4 -5.76 2.38 -1.19
N ASP A 5 -4.74 3.12 -0.76
CA ASP A 5 -3.41 3.06 -1.37
C ASP A 5 -2.47 2.27 -0.45
N LEU A 6 -1.94 1.17 -0.96
CA LEU A 6 -0.98 0.36 -0.22
C LEU A 6 0.41 0.64 -0.76
N PHE A 7 1.40 0.68 0.11
CA PHE A 7 2.76 1.04 -0.26
C PHE A 7 2.77 2.44 -0.84
N CYS A 8 2.13 3.36 -0.12
CA CYS A 8 1.83 4.68 -0.69
C CYS A 8 3.04 5.60 -0.82
N GLY A 9 4.08 5.36 -0.05
CA GLY A 9 5.25 6.24 -0.08
C GLY A 9 4.87 7.68 0.16
N CYS A 10 5.37 8.57 -0.68
CA CYS A 10 5.10 10.00 -0.54
C CYS A 10 3.77 10.43 -1.15
N GLY A 11 3.09 9.55 -1.85
CA GLY A 11 1.75 9.86 -2.30
C GLY A 11 1.54 10.13 -3.78
N GLY A 12 2.53 9.79 -4.61
CA GLY A 12 2.38 10.06 -6.04
C GLY A 12 1.18 9.36 -6.66
N LEU A 13 0.99 8.09 -6.32
CA LEU A 13 -0.12 7.33 -6.90
C LEU A 13 -1.45 7.85 -6.37
N SER A 14 -1.52 8.13 -5.06
CA SER A 14 -2.73 8.69 -4.48
C SER A 14 -3.11 10.00 -5.14
N LEU A 15 -2.12 10.84 -5.40
CA LEU A 15 -2.39 12.13 -6.03
C LEU A 15 -2.97 11.93 -7.43
N GLY A 16 -2.38 11.01 -8.20
CA GLY A 16 -2.86 10.74 -9.54
C GLY A 16 -4.30 10.26 -9.54
N PHE A 17 -4.63 9.34 -8.62
CA PHE A 17 -5.99 8.83 -8.56
C PHE A 17 -6.97 9.88 -8.06
N ALA A 18 -6.54 10.71 -7.10
CA ALA A 18 -7.41 11.77 -6.62
C ALA A 18 -7.72 12.76 -7.74
N ARG A 19 -6.72 13.08 -8.55
CA ARG A 19 -6.95 14.01 -9.66
C ARG A 19 -7.84 13.41 -10.73
N ALA A 20 -7.88 12.09 -10.81
CA ALA A 20 -8.74 11.41 -11.77
C ALA A 20 -10.16 11.23 -11.25
N GLY A 21 -10.46 11.74 -10.06
CA GLY A 21 -11.81 11.68 -9.55
C GLY A 21 -12.08 10.58 -8.54
N PHE A 22 -11.05 9.82 -8.16
CA PHE A 22 -11.24 8.78 -7.16
C PHE A 22 -11.09 9.39 -5.77
N THR A 23 -11.76 8.79 -4.80
CA THR A 23 -11.64 9.22 -3.41
C THR A 23 -10.70 8.26 -2.70
N VAL A 24 -9.55 8.75 -2.26
CA VAL A 24 -8.62 7.94 -1.51
C VAL A 24 -9.03 8.02 -0.05
N GLU A 25 -9.44 6.88 0.50
CA GLU A 25 -9.95 6.85 1.87
C GLU A 25 -8.85 6.71 2.91
N ALA A 26 -7.78 6.04 2.57
CA ALA A 26 -6.67 5.82 3.48
C ALA A 26 -5.46 5.37 2.69
N ALA A 27 -4.29 5.52 3.30
CA ALA A 27 -3.05 5.08 2.70
C ALA A 27 -2.22 4.37 3.76
N PHE A 28 -1.45 3.38 3.32
CA PHE A 28 -0.66 2.57 4.23
C PHE A 28 0.75 2.40 3.70
N ASP A 29 1.71 2.47 4.60
CA ASP A 29 3.11 2.19 4.27
C ASP A 29 3.84 1.90 5.57
N ASN A 30 4.99 1.25 5.47
CA ASN A 30 5.78 0.97 6.66
C ASN A 30 6.84 2.04 6.91
N TRP A 31 7.07 2.93 5.98
CA TRP A 31 8.15 3.91 6.06
C TRP A 31 7.65 5.24 6.57
N GLU A 32 7.90 5.50 7.85
CA GLU A 32 7.36 6.70 8.48
C GLU A 32 7.86 8.00 7.84
N VAL A 33 9.10 8.00 7.34
CA VAL A 33 9.63 9.21 6.73
C VAL A 33 8.76 9.61 5.52
N ALA A 34 8.41 8.63 4.70
CA ALA A 34 7.57 8.93 3.56
C ALA A 34 6.17 9.30 3.98
N LEU A 35 5.66 8.66 5.03
CA LEU A 35 4.32 9.00 5.52
C LEU A 35 4.23 10.41 6.06
N ALA A 36 5.32 10.91 6.65
CA ALA A 36 5.32 12.29 7.13
C ALA A 36 5.12 13.26 5.96
N VAL A 37 5.74 12.97 4.82
CA VAL A 37 5.55 13.77 3.62
C VAL A 37 4.12 13.60 3.12
N TYR A 38 3.64 12.37 3.10
CA TYR A 38 2.29 12.08 2.64
C TYR A 38 1.28 12.90 3.43
N ARG A 39 1.41 12.90 4.75
CA ARG A 39 0.44 13.58 5.60
C ARG A 39 0.39 15.08 5.39
N ASN A 40 1.47 15.66 4.87
CA ASN A 40 1.46 17.08 4.59
C ASN A 40 0.66 17.42 3.34
N ASN A 41 0.36 16.44 2.52
CA ASN A 41 -0.30 16.69 1.25
C ASN A 41 -1.71 16.15 1.14
N PHE A 42 -2.15 15.41 2.14
CA PHE A 42 -3.47 14.78 2.09
C PHE A 42 -4.14 14.89 3.45
N THR A 43 -5.47 14.84 3.45
CA THR A 43 -6.21 14.94 4.71
C THR A 43 -6.73 13.60 5.20
N HIS A 44 -6.77 12.58 4.35
CA HIS A 44 -7.23 11.27 4.82
C HIS A 44 -6.13 10.55 5.59
N PRO A 45 -6.46 9.52 6.35
CA PRO A 45 -5.47 8.85 7.19
C PRO A 45 -4.33 8.23 6.39
N ALA A 46 -3.12 8.39 6.90
CA ALA A 46 -1.94 7.72 6.38
C ALA A 46 -1.37 6.93 7.54
N ILE A 47 -1.41 5.62 7.44
CA ILE A 47 -1.18 4.73 8.57
C ILE A 47 0.09 3.94 8.38
N GLN A 48 0.92 3.93 9.42
CA GLN A 48 2.14 3.14 9.37
C GLN A 48 1.77 1.70 9.71
N LEU A 49 2.10 0.79 8.82
CA LEU A 49 1.75 -0.60 8.99
C LEU A 49 2.70 -1.46 8.18
N ASP A 50 3.12 -2.57 8.77
CA ASP A 50 3.94 -3.52 8.04
C ASP A 50 3.03 -4.37 7.17
N LEU A 51 3.03 -4.08 5.89
CA LEU A 51 2.12 -4.76 4.97
C LEU A 51 2.53 -6.20 4.67
N SER A 52 3.66 -6.65 5.18
CA SER A 52 4.00 -8.06 5.06
C SER A 52 3.24 -8.90 6.08
N ASP A 53 2.68 -8.26 7.09
CA ASP A 53 1.77 -8.96 8.00
C ASP A 53 0.39 -8.87 7.36
N THR A 54 0.13 -9.77 6.44
CA THR A 54 -1.05 -9.65 5.60
C THR A 54 -2.36 -9.81 6.35
N ALA A 55 -2.38 -10.64 7.40
CA ALA A 55 -3.60 -10.80 8.16
C ALA A 55 -3.98 -9.48 8.87
N LEU A 56 -2.99 -8.82 9.45
CA LEU A 56 -3.24 -7.55 10.08
C LEU A 56 -3.64 -6.50 9.06
N ALA A 57 -2.99 -6.52 7.91
CA ALA A 57 -3.27 -5.54 6.86
C ALA A 57 -4.69 -5.69 6.34
N VAL A 58 -5.14 -6.92 6.13
CA VAL A 58 -6.50 -7.15 5.65
C VAL A 58 -7.52 -6.51 6.60
N GLY A 59 -7.35 -6.74 7.89
CA GLY A 59 -8.27 -6.16 8.86
C GLY A 59 -8.26 -4.64 8.86
N ALA A 60 -7.06 -4.06 8.74
CA ALA A 60 -6.95 -2.61 8.76
C ALA A 60 -7.57 -1.99 7.50
N VAL A 61 -7.38 -2.63 6.36
CA VAL A 61 -7.89 -2.09 5.10
C VAL A 61 -9.40 -2.27 4.99
N GLU A 62 -9.91 -3.41 5.44
CA GLU A 62 -11.34 -3.69 5.36
C GLU A 62 -12.18 -2.64 6.07
N ARG A 63 -11.63 -2.02 7.08
CA ARG A 63 -12.38 -1.00 7.81
C ARG A 63 -12.82 0.14 6.94
N PHE A 64 -12.10 0.40 5.86
CA PHE A 64 -12.42 1.51 4.98
C PHE A 64 -13.34 1.10 3.84
N LYS A 65 -13.65 -0.18 3.73
CA LYS A 65 -14.57 -0.70 2.73
C LYS A 65 -14.26 -0.18 1.33
N PRO A 66 -13.03 -0.39 0.86
CA PRO A 66 -12.66 0.16 -0.44
C PRO A 66 -13.35 -0.58 -1.58
N GLN A 67 -13.63 0.17 -2.63
CA GLN A 67 -14.11 -0.43 -3.86
C GLN A 67 -12.94 -0.82 -4.74
N MET A 68 -11.77 -0.27 -4.46
CA MET A 68 -10.57 -0.53 -5.25
C MET A 68 -9.36 -0.41 -4.34
N ILE A 69 -8.36 -1.21 -4.60
CA ILE A 69 -7.10 -1.10 -3.90
C ILE A 69 -6.05 -0.76 -4.94
N ILE A 70 -5.28 0.29 -4.69
CA ILE A 70 -4.20 0.68 -5.56
C ILE A 70 -2.90 0.52 -4.79
N GLY A 71 -1.80 0.47 -5.48
CA GLY A 71 -0.54 0.38 -4.78
C GLY A 71 0.62 0.10 -5.70
N GLY A 72 1.81 0.42 -5.20
CA GLY A 72 3.04 0.17 -5.91
C GLY A 72 4.03 -0.54 -5.03
N PRO A 73 3.85 -1.84 -4.81
CA PRO A 73 4.80 -2.55 -3.96
C PRO A 73 6.18 -2.49 -4.60
N PRO A 74 7.22 -2.38 -3.77
CA PRO A 74 8.56 -2.32 -4.33
C PRO A 74 8.91 -3.61 -5.06
N CYS A 75 9.58 -3.48 -6.17
CA CYS A 75 10.02 -4.62 -6.94
C CYS A 75 11.50 -4.79 -6.89
N GLN A 76 12.14 -4.30 -5.87
CA GLN A 76 13.58 -4.30 -5.84
C GLN A 76 14.18 -5.68 -5.91
N ASP A 77 13.45 -6.68 -5.50
CA ASP A 77 13.98 -8.02 -5.54
C ASP A 77 14.11 -8.55 -6.94
N PHE A 78 13.42 -7.96 -7.87
CA PHE A 78 13.51 -8.42 -9.22
C PHE A 78 14.53 -7.66 -10.03
N SER A 79 14.86 -6.48 -9.59
CA SER A 79 15.79 -5.71 -10.37
C SER A 79 17.20 -5.92 -9.94
N SER A 80 17.46 -6.56 -8.88
CA SER A 80 18.77 -6.57 -8.44
C SER A 80 19.50 -7.61 -9.15
N ALA A 81 20.41 -7.36 -9.78
CA ALA A 81 21.25 -8.16 -10.51
C ALA A 81 21.50 -9.51 -9.91
N GLY A 82 20.51 -10.19 -9.65
CA GLY A 82 20.65 -11.50 -9.18
C GLY A 82 20.96 -11.65 -7.74
N LYS A 83 20.93 -10.59 -7.06
CA LYS A 83 21.17 -10.69 -5.68
C LYS A 83 19.98 -10.97 -4.91
N ARG A 84 19.00 -11.54 -5.46
CA ARG A 84 17.86 -11.82 -4.76
C ARG A 84 18.13 -12.68 -3.63
N ASP A 85 17.78 -12.37 -2.54
CA ASP A 85 17.97 -13.21 -1.39
C ASP A 85 16.59 -13.47 -0.85
N GLU A 86 16.04 -14.54 -1.30
CA GLU A 86 14.73 -14.82 -0.89
C GLU A 86 14.62 -15.09 0.55
N ASN A 87 15.71 -15.26 1.23
CA ASN A 87 15.65 -15.56 2.62
C ASN A 87 15.90 -14.39 3.50
N ASN A 88 15.91 -13.21 2.97
CA ASN A 88 16.22 -12.09 3.81
C ASN A 88 15.06 -11.68 4.69
N GLY A 89 13.99 -12.41 4.67
CA GLY A 89 12.91 -12.15 5.59
C GLY A 89 11.89 -11.16 5.11
N ARG A 90 12.16 -10.48 4.01
CA ARG A 90 11.19 -9.52 3.56
C ARG A 90 10.16 -10.11 2.68
N GLY A 91 10.45 -11.27 2.15
CA GLY A 91 9.52 -11.90 1.28
C GLY A 91 9.27 -11.11 0.02
N ASP A 92 8.23 -11.47 -0.68
CA ASP A 92 7.87 -10.83 -1.92
C ASP A 92 6.71 -9.90 -1.65
N LEU A 93 6.96 -8.62 -1.63
CA LEU A 93 5.92 -7.66 -1.30
C LEU A 93 4.83 -7.62 -2.36
N THR A 94 5.14 -8.02 -3.57
CA THR A 94 4.10 -8.12 -4.59
C THR A 94 3.11 -9.23 -4.25
N VAL A 95 3.61 -10.34 -3.73
CA VAL A 95 2.74 -11.41 -3.29
C VAL A 95 1.93 -10.96 -2.08
N ASP A 96 2.55 -10.22 -1.16
CA ASP A 96 1.83 -9.70 -0.01
C ASP A 96 0.70 -8.80 -0.47
N PHE A 97 0.95 -7.96 -1.45
CA PHE A 97 -0.08 -7.08 -1.99
C PHE A 97 -1.24 -7.92 -2.53
N ALA A 98 -0.94 -8.96 -3.29
CA ALA A 98 -1.98 -9.82 -3.85
C ALA A 98 -2.77 -10.52 -2.74
N CYS A 99 -2.09 -10.95 -1.67
CA CYS A 99 -2.77 -11.58 -0.55
C CYS A 99 -3.72 -10.63 0.14
N ILE A 100 -3.33 -9.38 0.28
CA ILE A 100 -4.19 -8.39 0.92
C ILE A 100 -5.42 -8.15 0.06
N VAL A 101 -5.23 -8.00 -1.25
CA VAL A 101 -6.35 -7.79 -2.15
C VAL A 101 -7.32 -8.97 -2.07
N ALA A 102 -6.78 -10.20 -2.07
CA ALA A 102 -7.62 -11.38 -2.01
C ALA A 102 -8.39 -11.44 -0.69
N GLY A 103 -7.76 -11.03 0.40
CA GLY A 103 -8.41 -11.06 1.71
C GLY A 103 -9.47 -10.00 1.87
N VAL A 104 -9.23 -8.81 1.34
CA VAL A 104 -10.18 -7.71 1.48
C VAL A 104 -11.34 -7.85 0.50
N ARG A 105 -11.03 -8.31 -0.71
CA ARG A 105 -12.05 -8.52 -1.75
C ARG A 105 -12.80 -7.23 -2.05
N PRO A 106 -12.10 -6.23 -2.56
CA PRO A 106 -12.75 -4.96 -2.87
C PRO A 106 -13.81 -5.17 -3.94
N GLU A 107 -14.80 -4.32 -3.85
CA GLU A 107 -15.88 -4.40 -4.80
C GLU A 107 -15.49 -3.88 -6.18
#